data_335339de0583f0a88986a96edf18d06c
#
_entry.id   335339de0583f0a88986a96edf18d06c
#
_cell.length_a   1.000
_cell.length_b   1.000
_cell.length_c   1.000
_cell.angle_alpha   90.00
_cell.angle_beta   90.00
_cell.angle_gamma   90.00
#
_symmetry.space_group_name_H-M   'P 1'
#
loop_
_entity.id
_entity.type
_entity.pdbx_description
1 polymer ?
#
loop_
_entity_poly.entity_id
_entity_poly.type
_entity_poly.pdbx_seq_one_letter_code
_entity_poly.pdbx_strand_id
1 'polypeptide(L)'
;MRKILGIAVITLLIFSNTANAGKWGEGELQLSGSALKYFKDYIRGGYSKKPSDFYVTLDGTDATYWTCSEGSCKEGDHINDIKDCERKTGKKCKKFAFRRVVKWKNGINTGHYKKSSFKRKWTDSEIENKLNELGFYNN
;
A
#
# COMPACT_ATOMS: atom_id res chain seq x y z
N MET A 1 3.23 -22.33 -59.85
CA MET A 1 3.68 -21.33 -58.89
C MET A 1 2.57 -21.03 -57.91
N ARG A 2 2.60 -21.58 -56.76
CA ARG A 2 1.61 -21.27 -55.72
C ARG A 2 2.22 -20.37 -54.68
N LYS A 3 1.71 -19.15 -54.61
CA LYS A 3 2.05 -18.21 -53.56
C LYS A 3 1.31 -18.60 -52.28
N ILE A 4 2.01 -19.05 -51.28
CA ILE A 4 1.45 -19.27 -49.96
C ILE A 4 1.46 -17.89 -49.25
N LEU A 5 0.28 -17.33 -49.10
CA LEU A 5 0.07 -16.18 -48.23
C LEU A 5 0.15 -16.70 -46.78
N GLY A 6 1.21 -16.39 -46.14
CA GLY A 6 1.29 -16.58 -44.67
C GLY A 6 0.41 -15.55 -43.99
N ILE A 7 -0.69 -16.01 -43.41
CA ILE A 7 -1.50 -15.20 -42.51
C ILE A 7 -0.75 -15.18 -41.18
N ALA A 8 -0.09 -14.09 -40.91
CA ALA A 8 0.42 -13.80 -39.57
C ALA A 8 -0.80 -13.52 -38.66
N VAL A 9 -1.17 -14.49 -37.88
CA VAL A 9 -2.15 -14.28 -36.80
C VAL A 9 -1.41 -13.52 -35.71
N ILE A 10 -1.56 -12.20 -35.71
CA ILE A 10 -1.15 -11.38 -34.58
C ILE A 10 -2.16 -11.65 -33.47
N THR A 11 -1.80 -12.54 -32.58
CA THR A 11 -2.54 -12.73 -31.35
C THR A 11 -2.30 -11.49 -30.49
N LEU A 12 -3.22 -10.55 -30.59
CA LEU A 12 -3.27 -9.41 -29.69
C LEU A 12 -3.61 -9.96 -28.30
N LEU A 13 -2.61 -10.22 -27.49
CA LEU A 13 -2.79 -10.44 -26.07
C LEU A 13 -3.30 -9.12 -25.49
N ILE A 14 -4.60 -8.98 -25.50
CA ILE A 14 -5.28 -7.98 -24.71
C ILE A 14 -5.08 -8.41 -23.27
N PHE A 15 -4.03 -7.87 -22.64
CA PHE A 15 -3.98 -7.83 -21.19
C PHE A 15 -5.18 -6.96 -20.80
N SER A 16 -6.29 -7.59 -20.56
CA SER A 16 -7.37 -6.98 -19.83
C SER A 16 -6.82 -6.70 -18.45
N ASN A 17 -6.27 -5.51 -18.29
CA ASN A 17 -6.15 -4.92 -16.98
C ASN A 17 -7.56 -4.87 -16.44
N THR A 18 -7.94 -5.93 -15.74
CA THR A 18 -9.17 -5.93 -15.00
C THR A 18 -9.11 -4.71 -14.11
N ALA A 19 -10.08 -3.83 -14.22
CA ALA A 19 -10.21 -2.59 -13.48
C ALA A 19 -10.38 -2.80 -11.97
N ASN A 20 -10.16 -3.99 -11.48
CA ASN A 20 -9.89 -4.39 -10.11
C ASN A 20 -8.39 -4.33 -9.77
N ALA A 21 -7.70 -3.36 -10.31
CA ALA A 21 -6.56 -2.81 -9.61
C ALA A 21 -7.14 -2.23 -8.32
N GLY A 22 -7.38 -3.10 -7.34
CA GLY A 22 -8.08 -2.76 -6.13
C GLY A 22 -7.39 -1.63 -5.40
N LYS A 23 -8.07 -1.06 -4.44
CA LYS A 23 -7.54 -0.08 -3.49
C LYS A 23 -6.19 -0.47 -2.89
N TRP A 24 -5.95 -1.76 -2.73
CA TRP A 24 -4.70 -2.31 -2.19
C TRP A 24 -3.59 -2.34 -3.22
N GLY A 25 -2.40 -1.91 -2.82
CA GLY A 25 -1.23 -1.99 -3.68
C GLY A 25 -0.63 -3.38 -3.74
N GLU A 26 0.12 -3.62 -4.80
CA GLU A 26 0.82 -4.88 -5.06
C GLU A 26 2.20 -4.63 -5.67
N GLY A 27 3.09 -5.58 -5.50
CA GLY A 27 4.43 -5.54 -6.05
C GLY A 27 5.47 -4.98 -5.10
N GLU A 28 6.68 -4.84 -5.59
CA GLU A 28 7.78 -4.30 -4.80
C GLU A 28 7.52 -2.88 -4.35
N LEU A 29 7.81 -2.62 -3.09
CA LEU A 29 7.70 -1.32 -2.48
C LEU A 29 8.71 -1.20 -1.34
N GLN A 30 9.43 -0.10 -1.30
CA GLN A 30 10.30 0.26 -0.19
C GLN A 30 9.82 1.58 0.39
N LEU A 31 9.55 1.62 1.69
CA LEU A 31 9.21 2.87 2.36
C LEU A 31 10.48 3.66 2.67
N SER A 32 10.44 4.93 2.35
CA SER A 32 11.53 5.87 2.63
C SER A 32 10.99 7.28 2.87
N GLY A 33 11.86 8.18 3.32
CA GLY A 33 11.51 9.60 3.47
C GLY A 33 10.24 9.82 4.29
N SER A 34 9.35 10.65 3.78
CA SER A 34 8.10 11.01 4.45
C SER A 34 7.17 9.83 4.66
N ALA A 35 7.12 8.87 3.73
CA ALA A 35 6.27 7.69 3.88
C ALA A 35 6.68 6.85 5.10
N LEU A 36 7.97 6.64 5.32
CA LEU A 36 8.48 5.92 6.48
C LEU A 36 8.16 6.66 7.79
N LYS A 37 8.40 7.97 7.81
CA LYS A 37 8.07 8.81 8.97
C LYS A 37 6.59 8.78 9.29
N TYR A 38 5.73 8.97 8.32
CA TYR A 38 4.28 8.95 8.51
C TYR A 38 3.77 7.58 8.91
N PHE A 39 4.39 6.51 8.43
CA PHE A 39 4.02 5.16 8.86
C PHE A 39 4.30 4.93 10.35
N LYS A 40 5.42 5.40 10.85
CA LYS A 40 5.73 5.35 12.29
C LYS A 40 4.70 6.14 13.11
N ASP A 41 4.36 7.35 12.68
CA ASP A 41 3.34 8.18 13.33
C ASP A 41 1.96 7.50 13.29
N TYR A 42 1.62 6.90 12.15
CA TYR A 42 0.39 6.13 11.96
C TYR A 42 0.30 4.94 12.93
N ILE A 43 1.37 4.18 13.08
CA ILE A 43 1.38 3.04 14.00
C ILE A 43 1.13 3.49 15.43
N ARG A 44 1.68 4.62 15.84
CA ARG A 44 1.47 5.19 17.18
C ARG A 44 0.08 5.79 17.37
N GLY A 45 -0.61 6.11 16.30
CA GLY A 45 -1.99 6.58 16.32
C GLY A 45 -2.19 7.99 16.85
N GLY A 46 -1.13 8.74 17.10
CA GLY A 46 -1.23 10.08 17.70
C GLY A 46 -1.93 10.10 19.07
N TYR A 47 -2.41 11.25 19.48
CA TYR A 47 -3.11 11.41 20.77
C TYR A 47 -4.46 10.68 20.75
N SER A 48 -4.55 9.53 21.42
CA SER A 48 -5.76 8.71 21.63
C SER A 48 -6.57 8.38 20.37
N LYS A 49 -6.02 8.60 19.19
CA LYS A 49 -6.64 8.24 17.92
C LYS A 49 -6.23 6.85 17.48
N LYS A 50 -7.20 6.13 16.93
CA LYS A 50 -6.92 4.81 16.34
C LYS A 50 -6.53 5.00 14.88
N PRO A 51 -5.45 4.38 14.40
CA PRO A 51 -5.10 4.43 12.99
C PRO A 51 -6.19 3.72 12.17
N SER A 52 -6.58 4.35 11.07
CA SER A 52 -7.51 3.79 10.10
C SER A 52 -6.73 3.39 8.84
N ASP A 53 -6.81 4.19 7.80
CA ASP A 53 -6.24 3.87 6.50
C ASP A 53 -4.89 4.52 6.29
N PHE A 54 -3.96 3.81 5.67
CA PHE A 54 -2.67 4.34 5.24
C PHE A 54 -2.51 4.15 3.73
N TYR A 55 -2.26 5.24 3.02
CA TYR A 55 -2.03 5.28 1.58
C TYR A 55 -0.61 5.70 1.29
N VAL A 56 0.02 5.05 0.34
CA VAL A 56 1.40 5.32 -0.03
C VAL A 56 1.53 5.53 -1.52
N THR A 57 2.46 6.40 -1.92
CA THR A 57 2.83 6.56 -3.32
C THR A 57 3.52 5.29 -3.84
N LEU A 58 3.36 5.00 -5.12
CA LEU A 58 3.91 3.76 -5.71
C LEU A 58 5.44 3.69 -5.65
N ASP A 59 6.11 4.82 -5.49
CA ASP A 59 7.55 4.88 -5.27
C ASP A 59 7.98 4.75 -3.80
N GLY A 60 7.01 4.72 -2.87
CA GLY A 60 7.27 4.52 -1.45
C GLY A 60 7.85 5.73 -0.69
N THR A 61 7.87 6.92 -1.32
CA THR A 61 8.54 8.10 -0.74
C THR A 61 7.62 9.03 0.03
N ASP A 62 6.31 8.99 -0.24
CA ASP A 62 5.32 9.87 0.37
C ASP A 62 4.03 9.11 0.70
N ALA A 63 3.22 9.65 1.59
CA ALA A 63 2.04 8.98 2.08
C ALA A 63 1.02 9.95 2.66
N THR A 64 -0.20 9.46 2.80
CA THR A 64 -1.25 10.07 3.61
C THR A 64 -1.88 9.02 4.49
N TYR A 65 -2.40 9.42 5.66
CA TYR A 65 -3.11 8.50 6.52
C TYR A 65 -4.24 9.17 7.28
N TRP A 66 -5.16 8.34 7.73
CA TRP A 66 -6.34 8.75 8.48
C TRP A 66 -6.37 8.06 9.84
N THR A 67 -6.93 8.77 10.80
CA THR A 67 -7.18 8.23 12.13
C THR A 67 -8.67 8.44 12.46
N CYS A 68 -9.23 7.53 13.26
CA CYS A 68 -10.57 7.70 13.79
C CYS A 68 -10.51 8.18 15.23
N SER A 69 -11.37 9.12 15.57
CA SER A 69 -11.37 9.75 16.90
C SER A 69 -12.10 8.90 17.96
N GLU A 70 -13.16 8.21 17.58
CA GLU A 70 -14.02 7.43 18.49
C GLU A 70 -14.64 6.22 17.79
N GLY A 71 -15.01 5.21 18.59
CA GLY A 71 -15.74 4.04 18.12
C GLY A 71 -14.91 3.06 17.30
N SER A 72 -15.56 2.26 16.48
CA SER A 72 -14.91 1.34 15.56
C SER A 72 -14.44 2.07 14.30
N CYS A 73 -13.14 2.00 14.00
CA CYS A 73 -12.62 2.45 12.73
C CYS A 73 -13.19 1.60 11.60
N LYS A 74 -13.97 2.20 10.74
CA LYS A 74 -14.40 1.57 9.49
C LYS A 74 -13.43 1.92 8.38
N GLU A 75 -13.33 1.07 7.38
CA GLU A 75 -12.63 1.44 6.15
C GLU A 75 -13.31 2.65 5.52
N GLY A 76 -12.50 3.65 5.15
CA GLY A 76 -12.98 4.89 4.55
C GLY A 76 -13.39 4.75 3.10
N ASP A 77 -13.78 5.87 2.51
CA ASP A 77 -14.05 5.99 1.08
C ASP A 77 -12.73 5.95 0.28
N HIS A 78 -12.36 4.76 -0.14
CA HIS A 78 -11.08 4.52 -0.79
C HIS A 78 -10.86 5.32 -2.06
N ILE A 79 -11.92 5.61 -2.81
CA ILE A 79 -11.81 6.37 -4.06
C ILE A 79 -11.40 7.81 -3.74
N ASN A 80 -12.08 8.45 -2.83
CA ASN A 80 -11.78 9.82 -2.44
C ASN A 80 -10.46 9.93 -1.67
N ASP A 81 -10.17 8.98 -0.82
CA ASP A 81 -8.93 8.95 -0.04
C ASP A 81 -7.70 8.75 -0.93
N ILE A 82 -7.79 7.89 -1.94
CA ILE A 82 -6.72 7.71 -2.94
C ILE A 82 -6.54 8.98 -3.76
N LYS A 83 -7.63 9.60 -4.22
CA LYS A 83 -7.56 10.88 -4.93
C LYS A 83 -6.95 11.99 -4.07
N ASP A 84 -7.28 12.02 -2.80
CA ASP A 84 -6.71 12.98 -1.85
C ASP A 84 -5.20 12.78 -1.68
N CYS A 85 -4.76 11.54 -1.54
CA CYS A 85 -3.34 11.18 -1.53
C CYS A 85 -2.64 11.62 -2.82
N GLU A 86 -3.22 11.33 -3.97
CA GLU A 86 -2.65 11.71 -5.26
C GLU A 86 -2.59 13.23 -5.43
N ARG A 87 -3.60 13.96 -4.97
CA ARG A 87 -3.62 15.42 -5.00
C ARG A 87 -2.53 16.03 -4.10
N LYS A 88 -2.38 15.50 -2.88
CA LYS A 88 -1.40 16.01 -1.90
C LYS A 88 0.04 15.68 -2.26
N THR A 89 0.27 14.53 -2.86
CA THR A 89 1.61 14.04 -3.18
C THR A 89 2.04 14.32 -4.62
N GLY A 90 1.09 14.54 -5.51
CA GLY A 90 1.34 14.66 -6.95
C GLY A 90 1.72 13.34 -7.62
N LYS A 91 1.52 12.21 -6.95
CA LYS A 91 1.92 10.87 -7.40
C LYS A 91 0.77 9.88 -7.28
N LYS A 92 0.84 8.78 -8.02
CA LYS A 92 -0.13 7.70 -7.88
C LYS A 92 -0.01 7.05 -6.50
N CYS A 93 -1.15 6.80 -5.88
CA CYS A 93 -1.25 6.20 -4.55
C CYS A 93 -2.05 4.90 -4.58
N LYS A 94 -1.72 4.01 -3.64
CA LYS A 94 -2.49 2.82 -3.33
C LYS A 94 -2.58 2.65 -1.81
N LYS A 95 -3.57 1.91 -1.36
CA LYS A 95 -3.73 1.60 0.05
C LYS A 95 -2.69 0.57 0.49
N PHE A 96 -2.06 0.84 1.62
CA PHE A 96 -0.98 0.04 2.18
C PHE A 96 -1.39 -0.74 3.42
N ALA A 97 -2.09 -0.08 4.34
CA ALA A 97 -2.46 -0.67 5.62
C ALA A 97 -3.82 -0.19 6.12
N PHE A 98 -4.41 -0.99 6.99
CA PHE A 98 -5.62 -0.68 7.74
C PHE A 98 -5.50 -1.20 9.18
N ARG A 99 -5.82 -0.36 10.16
CA ARG A 99 -5.77 -0.72 11.60
C ARG A 99 -4.45 -1.38 12.01
N ARG A 100 -3.32 -0.81 11.63
CA ARG A 100 -1.97 -1.34 11.90
C ARG A 100 -1.66 -2.70 11.24
N VAL A 101 -2.45 -3.12 10.27
CA VAL A 101 -2.17 -4.33 9.49
C VAL A 101 -1.79 -3.95 8.07
N VAL A 102 -0.57 -4.29 7.67
CA VAL A 102 -0.12 -4.07 6.30
C VAL A 102 -0.70 -5.14 5.39
N LYS A 103 -1.45 -4.72 4.38
CA LYS A 103 -2.12 -5.62 3.43
C LYS A 103 -1.57 -5.54 2.01
N TRP A 104 -0.62 -4.66 1.76
CA TRP A 104 0.08 -4.62 0.47
C TRP A 104 0.79 -5.93 0.21
N LYS A 105 0.59 -6.52 -0.96
CA LYS A 105 1.19 -7.80 -1.35
C LYS A 105 2.43 -7.57 -2.19
N ASN A 106 3.57 -7.99 -1.68
CA ASN A 106 4.87 -7.83 -2.34
C ASN A 106 5.58 -9.16 -2.61
N GLY A 107 4.90 -10.29 -2.43
CA GLY A 107 5.49 -11.63 -2.53
C GLY A 107 6.05 -12.18 -1.21
N ILE A 108 6.25 -11.34 -0.21
CA ILE A 108 6.73 -11.71 1.14
C ILE A 108 5.63 -11.52 2.17
N ASN A 109 5.02 -10.35 2.18
CA ASN A 109 3.92 -10.02 3.10
C ASN A 109 2.64 -10.75 2.71
N THR A 110 2.04 -11.48 3.65
CA THR A 110 0.80 -12.24 3.42
C THR A 110 -0.47 -11.40 3.64
N GLY A 111 -0.35 -10.28 4.34
CA GLY A 111 -1.50 -9.46 4.73
C GLY A 111 -2.33 -10.05 5.89
N HIS A 112 -1.94 -11.17 6.45
CA HIS A 112 -2.61 -11.78 7.59
C HIS A 112 -2.30 -11.02 8.88
N TYR A 113 -3.33 -10.80 9.69
CA TYR A 113 -3.24 -10.09 10.96
C TYR A 113 -2.05 -10.54 11.83
N LYS A 114 -1.86 -11.84 12.01
CA LYS A 114 -0.80 -12.36 12.90
C LYS A 114 0.62 -11.99 12.45
N LYS A 115 0.86 -11.95 11.15
CA LYS A 115 2.20 -11.68 10.59
C LYS A 115 2.42 -10.22 10.20
N SER A 116 1.37 -9.51 9.87
CA SER A 116 1.43 -8.20 9.22
C SER A 116 0.97 -7.07 10.13
N SER A 117 0.66 -7.35 11.39
CA SER A 117 0.23 -6.34 12.35
C SER A 117 1.39 -5.70 13.09
N PHE A 118 1.24 -4.42 13.39
CA PHE A 118 2.17 -3.59 14.15
C PHE A 118 1.55 -3.20 15.48
N LYS A 119 2.38 -2.92 16.47
CA LYS A 119 1.92 -2.56 17.82
C LYS A 119 2.20 -1.08 18.11
N ARG A 120 1.22 -0.42 18.71
CA ARG A 120 1.29 1.00 19.06
C ARG A 120 2.54 1.39 19.85
N LYS A 121 2.97 0.53 20.76
CA LYS A 121 4.09 0.80 21.67
C LYS A 121 5.46 0.48 21.10
N TRP A 122 5.54 0.02 19.87
CA TRP A 122 6.82 -0.30 19.26
C TRP A 122 7.69 0.94 19.06
N THR A 123 8.97 0.76 19.29
CA THR A 123 10.00 1.75 18.97
C THR A 123 10.16 1.88 17.45
N ASP A 124 10.85 2.92 17.01
CA ASP A 124 11.18 3.09 15.59
C ASP A 124 11.92 1.88 15.04
N SER A 125 12.92 1.38 15.80
CA SER A 125 13.68 0.19 15.40
C SER A 125 12.81 -1.06 15.27
N GLU A 126 11.87 -1.27 16.18
CA GLU A 126 10.94 -2.41 16.09
C GLU A 126 10.02 -2.30 14.87
N ILE A 127 9.55 -1.10 14.56
CA ILE A 127 8.75 -0.85 13.34
C ILE A 127 9.58 -1.09 12.09
N GLU A 128 10.79 -0.56 12.03
CA GLU A 128 11.71 -0.75 10.91
C GLU A 128 12.08 -2.22 10.70
N ASN A 129 12.39 -2.94 11.79
CA ASN A 129 12.68 -4.35 11.73
C ASN A 129 11.50 -5.18 11.19
N LYS A 130 10.28 -4.84 11.60
CA LYS A 130 9.09 -5.50 11.08
C LYS A 130 8.85 -5.17 9.61
N LEU A 131 9.03 -3.93 9.22
CA LEU A 131 8.96 -3.54 7.80
C LEU A 131 10.02 -4.25 6.96
N ASN A 132 11.23 -4.40 7.49
CA ASN A 132 12.29 -5.16 6.82
C ASN A 132 11.91 -6.63 6.68
N GLU A 133 11.41 -7.26 7.74
CA GLU A 133 10.92 -8.65 7.71
C GLU A 133 9.83 -8.86 6.64
N LEU A 134 8.94 -7.88 6.48
CA LEU A 134 7.86 -7.92 5.49
C LEU A 134 8.30 -7.50 4.08
N GLY A 135 9.54 -7.08 3.92
CA GLY A 135 10.10 -6.70 2.61
C GLY A 135 9.81 -5.26 2.17
N PHE A 136 9.47 -4.37 3.09
CA PHE A 136 9.13 -2.96 2.80
C PHE A 136 10.19 -1.95 3.24
N TYR A 137 11.27 -2.40 3.80
CA TYR A 137 12.35 -1.54 4.29
C TYR A 137 13.69 -2.27 4.22
N ASN A 138 14.72 -1.58 3.74
CA ASN A 138 16.09 -2.06 3.76
C ASN A 138 16.89 -1.22 4.77
N ASN A 139 17.47 -1.90 5.76
CA ASN A 139 18.41 -1.28 6.68
C ASN A 139 19.75 -0.96 5.98
#